data_f77907cc21944a12946cd9f3975fb423
#
_entry.id   f77907cc21944a12946cd9f3975fb423
#
_cell.length_a   1.000
_cell.length_b   1.000
_cell.length_c   1.000
_cell.angle_alpha   90.00
_cell.angle_beta   90.00
_cell.angle_gamma   90.00
#
_symmetry.space_group_name_H-M   'P 1'
#
loop_
_entity.id
_entity.type
_entity.pdbx_description
1 polymer ?
#
loop_
_entity_poly.entity_id
_entity_poly.type
_entity_poly.pdbx_seq_one_letter_code
_entity_poly.pdbx_strand_id
1 'polypeptide(L)'
;MSKIIIYEHINFQGMSKEFTSSVSNLVSENFNDCISSLKVIGEPWVAYEHTNFQGSQYVYEEGEYATVERNYTFSSLEKVTEDLANPQITLYEHTNYRGRSLVFTTETNLCYGNFNDVASSHKVQRGAWVLYEHINRSGAQLVARVSRDMPEYGWFNDRVSHLRPLKPGKPIITAEIQWNQKEEHVNTVVIDSLCGLNHGDHEQSFSTEMNKEYEASVTDSFSFSNSTQISWGTSFGVDMGVVKAEQNFPLSNTFTVEKGSSNTRTERKTYQPKSKEVDVMVPVKLTIVTGSQSKVEYGQYRCQSGNSITTEHWVPS
;
A
#
# COMPACT_ATOMS: atom_id res chain seq x y z
N MET A 1 -5.19 1.85 -7.83
CA MET A 1 -4.92 2.03 -9.27
C MET A 1 -3.75 3.00 -9.41
N SER A 2 -2.75 2.67 -10.23
CA SER A 2 -1.62 3.58 -10.45
C SER A 2 -2.05 4.79 -11.27
N LYS A 3 -1.63 5.99 -10.86
CA LYS A 3 -2.00 7.25 -11.49
C LYS A 3 -0.94 8.33 -11.30
N ILE A 4 -0.96 9.34 -12.17
CA ILE A 4 -0.22 10.58 -12.02
C ILE A 4 -1.20 11.76 -11.92
N ILE A 5 -0.93 12.68 -10.99
CA ILE A 5 -1.67 13.93 -10.86
C ILE A 5 -0.68 15.06 -11.15
N ILE A 6 -0.95 15.87 -12.16
CA ILE A 6 -0.11 16.97 -12.57
C ILE A 6 -0.75 18.30 -12.18
N TYR A 7 0.09 19.30 -11.88
CA TYR A 7 -0.33 20.62 -11.42
C TYR A 7 0.38 21.72 -12.21
N GLU A 8 -0.35 22.78 -12.47
CA GLU A 8 0.13 23.94 -13.22
C GLU A 8 1.24 24.71 -12.48
N HIS A 9 1.15 24.79 -11.14
CA HIS A 9 2.09 25.53 -10.33
C HIS A 9 2.88 24.62 -9.38
N ILE A 10 3.98 25.12 -8.85
CA ILE A 10 4.76 24.44 -7.81
C ILE A 10 3.89 24.21 -6.56
N ASN A 11 4.34 23.31 -5.69
CA ASN A 11 3.66 22.98 -4.43
C ASN A 11 2.19 22.54 -4.61
N PHE A 12 1.87 21.87 -5.73
CA PHE A 12 0.56 21.29 -6.03
C PHE A 12 -0.56 22.34 -6.11
N GLN A 13 -0.25 23.52 -6.65
CA GLN A 13 -1.18 24.62 -6.80
C GLN A 13 -1.63 24.77 -8.27
N GLY A 14 -2.67 25.60 -8.48
CA GLY A 14 -3.23 25.87 -9.80
C GLY A 14 -4.15 24.78 -10.33
N MET A 15 -4.36 24.76 -11.65
CA MET A 15 -5.13 23.69 -12.29
C MET A 15 -4.42 22.35 -12.13
N SER A 16 -5.21 21.28 -12.04
CA SER A 16 -4.68 19.92 -11.95
C SER A 16 -5.43 18.96 -12.86
N LYS A 17 -4.73 17.92 -13.30
CA LYS A 17 -5.31 16.79 -14.03
C LYS A 17 -4.78 15.47 -13.51
N GLU A 18 -5.62 14.46 -13.54
CA GLU A 18 -5.28 13.09 -13.17
C GLU A 18 -5.31 12.17 -14.40
N PHE A 19 -4.28 11.35 -14.55
CA PHE A 19 -4.19 10.33 -15.60
C PHE A 19 -3.90 8.96 -15.00
N THR A 20 -4.61 7.96 -15.49
CA THR A 20 -4.42 6.53 -15.14
C THR A 20 -3.82 5.72 -16.28
N SER A 21 -3.75 6.31 -17.48
CA SER A 21 -3.16 5.75 -18.70
C SER A 21 -2.24 6.77 -19.36
N SER A 22 -1.31 6.30 -20.19
CA SER A 22 -0.38 7.13 -20.95
C SER A 22 -1.09 8.15 -21.82
N VAL A 23 -0.49 9.35 -21.93
CA VAL A 23 -0.99 10.48 -22.71
C VAL A 23 0.08 10.89 -23.71
N SER A 24 -0.15 10.61 -24.99
CA SER A 24 0.81 10.90 -26.06
C SER A 24 0.86 12.39 -26.43
N ASN A 25 -0.15 13.18 -26.07
CA ASN A 25 -0.23 14.58 -26.40
C ASN A 25 -0.99 15.38 -25.34
N LEU A 26 -0.28 16.16 -24.56
CA LEU A 26 -0.84 17.04 -23.54
C LEU A 26 -1.51 18.29 -24.13
N VAL A 27 -1.30 18.61 -25.41
CA VAL A 27 -2.01 19.70 -26.09
C VAL A 27 -3.52 19.42 -26.15
N SER A 28 -3.88 18.16 -26.48
CA SER A 28 -5.30 17.74 -26.51
C SER A 28 -5.95 17.77 -25.13
N GLU A 29 -5.14 17.74 -24.10
CA GLU A 29 -5.57 17.82 -22.70
C GLU A 29 -5.60 19.24 -22.13
N ASN A 30 -5.24 20.26 -22.91
CA ASN A 30 -5.05 21.64 -22.47
C ASN A 30 -4.07 21.76 -21.27
N PHE A 31 -2.99 20.96 -21.30
CA PHE A 31 -1.98 20.94 -20.23
C PHE A 31 -0.54 20.86 -20.77
N ASN A 32 -0.34 21.20 -22.06
CA ASN A 32 0.98 21.22 -22.68
C ASN A 32 1.85 22.31 -22.07
N ASP A 33 3.11 21.98 -21.78
CA ASP A 33 4.09 22.92 -21.22
C ASP A 33 3.59 23.67 -19.96
N CYS A 34 2.72 23.04 -19.17
CA CYS A 34 2.11 23.65 -17.99
C CYS A 34 2.50 22.97 -16.68
N ILE A 35 3.23 21.85 -16.72
CA ILE A 35 3.50 21.06 -15.53
C ILE A 35 4.62 21.70 -14.70
N SER A 36 4.34 22.04 -13.44
CA SER A 36 5.31 22.56 -12.48
C SER A 36 5.49 21.68 -11.25
N SER A 37 4.50 20.88 -10.90
CA SER A 37 4.58 19.87 -9.84
C SER A 37 3.69 18.68 -10.17
N LEU A 38 3.95 17.54 -9.53
CA LEU A 38 3.17 16.34 -9.79
C LEU A 38 3.21 15.36 -8.60
N LYS A 39 2.24 14.45 -8.58
CA LYS A 39 2.19 13.32 -7.64
C LYS A 39 2.05 12.04 -8.43
N VAL A 40 2.85 11.03 -8.09
CA VAL A 40 2.75 9.68 -8.63
C VAL A 40 2.28 8.74 -7.54
N ILE A 41 1.25 7.98 -7.83
CA ILE A 41 0.69 6.95 -6.95
C ILE A 41 0.80 5.61 -7.67
N GLY A 42 1.50 4.65 -7.07
CA GLY A 42 1.76 3.35 -7.65
C GLY A 42 2.93 3.36 -8.65
N GLU A 43 2.75 2.79 -9.84
CA GLU A 43 3.84 2.58 -10.80
C GLU A 43 4.45 3.88 -11.33
N PRO A 44 5.74 3.84 -11.71
CA PRO A 44 6.46 4.99 -12.26
C PRO A 44 5.84 5.54 -13.54
N TRP A 45 6.14 6.80 -13.79
CA TRP A 45 5.79 7.51 -15.02
C TRP A 45 7.02 8.16 -15.63
N VAL A 46 7.02 8.29 -16.95
CA VAL A 46 8.04 9.01 -17.70
C VAL A 46 7.38 10.23 -18.36
N ALA A 47 7.92 11.41 -18.08
CA ALA A 47 7.53 12.64 -18.76
C ALA A 47 8.50 12.92 -19.91
N TYR A 48 7.96 13.37 -21.04
CA TYR A 48 8.73 13.64 -22.26
C TYR A 48 8.55 15.08 -22.70
N GLU A 49 9.65 15.65 -23.22
CA GLU A 49 9.68 17.01 -23.71
C GLU A 49 8.74 17.21 -24.92
N HIS A 50 8.60 16.21 -25.78
CA HIS A 50 7.77 16.30 -26.98
C HIS A 50 6.58 15.35 -26.92
N THR A 51 5.61 15.58 -27.80
CA THR A 51 4.49 14.67 -28.02
C THR A 51 4.98 13.30 -28.53
N ASN A 52 4.12 12.28 -28.41
CA ASN A 52 4.40 10.92 -28.84
C ASN A 52 5.64 10.28 -28.17
N PHE A 53 5.91 10.67 -26.92
CA PHE A 53 6.98 10.11 -26.11
C PHE A 53 8.36 10.32 -26.72
N GLN A 54 8.61 11.52 -27.21
CA GLN A 54 9.85 11.92 -27.85
C GLN A 54 10.57 13.02 -27.04
N GLY A 55 11.87 13.22 -27.36
CA GLY A 55 12.71 14.22 -26.71
C GLY A 55 13.33 13.74 -25.40
N SER A 56 13.70 14.71 -24.56
CA SER A 56 14.28 14.43 -23.24
C SER A 56 13.29 13.72 -22.33
N GLN A 57 13.79 12.80 -21.51
CA GLN A 57 13.00 11.90 -20.66
C GLN A 57 13.27 12.18 -19.19
N TYR A 58 12.22 12.19 -18.39
CA TYR A 58 12.30 12.42 -16.94
C TYR A 58 11.43 11.40 -16.22
N VAL A 59 12.03 10.66 -15.31
CA VAL A 59 11.35 9.57 -14.58
C VAL A 59 10.85 10.05 -13.24
N TYR A 60 9.60 9.76 -12.97
CA TYR A 60 8.95 10.01 -11.69
C TYR A 60 8.43 8.70 -11.10
N GLU A 61 9.07 8.22 -10.05
CA GLU A 61 8.62 7.08 -9.25
C GLU A 61 7.54 7.52 -8.25
N GLU A 62 6.92 6.60 -7.52
CA GLU A 62 5.91 6.94 -6.54
C GLU A 62 6.42 7.99 -5.54
N GLY A 63 5.67 9.08 -5.43
CA GLY A 63 6.04 10.19 -4.56
C GLY A 63 5.35 11.50 -4.92
N GLU A 64 5.69 12.52 -4.15
CA GLU A 64 5.22 13.88 -4.35
C GLU A 64 6.40 14.78 -4.76
N TYR A 65 6.27 15.45 -5.88
CA TYR A 65 7.28 16.30 -6.47
C TYR A 65 6.75 17.75 -6.49
N ALA A 66 7.07 18.50 -5.43
CA ALA A 66 6.63 19.89 -5.27
C ALA A 66 7.14 20.84 -6.38
N THR A 67 8.20 20.44 -7.05
CA THR A 67 8.74 21.05 -8.26
C THR A 67 9.29 19.98 -9.18
N VAL A 68 9.13 20.14 -10.49
CA VAL A 68 9.71 19.26 -11.50
C VAL A 68 11.06 19.81 -12.00
N GLU A 69 11.95 18.93 -12.46
CA GLU A 69 13.29 19.33 -12.94
C GLU A 69 13.24 20.28 -14.14
N ARG A 70 12.26 20.09 -15.02
CA ARG A 70 12.02 20.88 -16.22
C ARG A 70 10.61 21.47 -16.22
N ASN A 71 10.49 22.60 -15.59
CA ASN A 71 9.24 23.34 -15.54
C ASN A 71 8.80 23.83 -16.92
N TYR A 72 7.51 23.73 -17.25
CA TYR A 72 6.91 24.18 -18.50
C TYR A 72 7.48 23.55 -19.80
N THR A 73 7.83 22.27 -19.79
CA THR A 73 8.43 21.62 -20.97
C THR A 73 7.83 20.28 -21.36
N PHE A 74 6.93 19.72 -20.59
CA PHE A 74 6.41 18.38 -20.88
C PHE A 74 5.21 18.42 -21.82
N SER A 75 5.27 17.58 -22.87
CA SER A 75 4.24 17.45 -23.88
C SER A 75 3.59 16.05 -23.94
N SER A 76 4.17 15.03 -23.30
CA SER A 76 3.57 13.71 -23.16
C SER A 76 4.02 13.00 -21.89
N LEU A 77 3.17 12.08 -21.42
CA LEU A 77 3.37 11.30 -20.19
C LEU A 77 3.13 9.82 -20.46
N GLU A 78 4.08 8.97 -20.12
CA GLU A 78 3.97 7.54 -20.33
C GLU A 78 4.03 6.78 -19.01
N LYS A 79 3.04 5.93 -18.77
CA LYS A 79 3.00 5.03 -17.63
C LYS A 79 3.92 3.84 -17.87
N VAL A 80 4.70 3.48 -16.88
CA VAL A 80 5.47 2.22 -16.88
C VAL A 80 4.52 1.08 -16.54
N THR A 81 4.43 0.09 -17.41
CA THR A 81 3.49 -1.06 -17.29
C THR A 81 4.19 -2.39 -17.16
N GLU A 82 5.51 -2.42 -17.26
CA GLU A 82 6.34 -3.60 -17.11
C GLU A 82 6.31 -4.14 -15.68
N ASP A 83 6.51 -5.46 -15.55
CA ASP A 83 6.79 -6.05 -14.25
C ASP A 83 8.18 -5.63 -13.78
N LEU A 84 8.24 -4.81 -12.74
CA LEU A 84 9.48 -4.26 -12.19
C LEU A 84 10.17 -5.21 -11.19
N ALA A 85 9.61 -6.39 -10.94
CA ALA A 85 10.26 -7.42 -10.12
C ALA A 85 11.44 -8.07 -10.88
N ASN A 86 12.50 -8.38 -10.16
CA ASN A 86 13.69 -9.07 -10.70
C ASN A 86 14.25 -8.45 -11.99
N PRO A 87 14.61 -7.17 -11.98
CA PRO A 87 15.04 -6.46 -13.18
C PRO A 87 16.35 -7.03 -13.76
N GLN A 88 16.45 -7.04 -15.09
CA GLN A 88 17.66 -7.46 -15.79
C GLN A 88 17.79 -6.73 -17.12
N ILE A 89 18.97 -6.14 -17.36
CA ILE A 89 19.35 -5.47 -18.60
C ILE A 89 20.74 -5.94 -19.04
N THR A 90 20.94 -6.04 -20.35
CA THR A 90 22.25 -6.28 -20.95
C THR A 90 22.64 -5.07 -21.79
N LEU A 91 23.78 -4.46 -21.46
CA LEU A 91 24.42 -3.40 -22.26
C LEU A 91 25.44 -4.02 -23.17
N TYR A 92 25.57 -3.48 -24.39
CA TYR A 92 26.52 -3.91 -25.42
C TYR A 92 27.41 -2.74 -25.84
N GLU A 93 28.70 -3.04 -26.06
CA GLU A 93 29.73 -2.08 -26.46
C GLU A 93 29.44 -1.44 -27.84
N HIS A 94 28.89 -2.21 -28.77
CA HIS A 94 28.62 -1.73 -30.10
C HIS A 94 27.14 -1.76 -30.46
N THR A 95 26.78 -1.03 -31.51
CA THR A 95 25.43 -1.07 -32.09
C THR A 95 25.04 -2.48 -32.54
N ASN A 96 23.74 -2.72 -32.65
CA ASN A 96 23.16 -4.01 -33.04
C ASN A 96 23.57 -5.17 -32.12
N TYR A 97 23.72 -4.89 -30.83
CA TYR A 97 23.99 -5.88 -29.77
C TYR A 97 25.30 -6.65 -29.98
N ARG A 98 26.34 -5.97 -30.46
CA ARG A 98 27.65 -6.54 -30.71
C ARG A 98 28.71 -6.04 -29.72
N GLY A 99 29.90 -6.67 -29.79
CA GLY A 99 31.03 -6.36 -28.91
C GLY A 99 30.90 -7.01 -27.53
N ARG A 100 31.65 -6.49 -26.60
CA ARG A 100 31.55 -6.92 -25.18
C ARG A 100 30.15 -6.59 -24.65
N SER A 101 29.67 -7.42 -23.74
CA SER A 101 28.37 -7.15 -23.07
C SER A 101 28.49 -7.40 -21.59
N LEU A 102 27.71 -6.66 -20.83
CA LEU A 102 27.55 -6.84 -19.39
C LEU A 102 26.07 -6.90 -19.01
N VAL A 103 25.77 -7.81 -18.11
CA VAL A 103 24.42 -8.00 -17.56
C VAL A 103 24.34 -7.32 -16.19
N PHE A 104 23.29 -6.55 -15.98
CA PHE A 104 23.02 -5.86 -14.72
C PHE A 104 21.67 -6.28 -14.16
N THR A 105 21.61 -6.47 -12.85
CA THR A 105 20.38 -6.80 -12.10
C THR A 105 20.13 -5.81 -10.96
N THR A 106 21.08 -4.92 -10.69
CA THR A 106 21.02 -3.92 -9.63
C THR A 106 21.57 -2.59 -10.13
N GLU A 107 21.29 -1.54 -9.37
CA GLU A 107 21.89 -0.22 -9.62
C GLU A 107 23.42 -0.30 -9.64
N THR A 108 24.02 0.29 -10.66
CA THR A 108 25.47 0.22 -10.88
C THR A 108 26.01 1.54 -11.40
N ASN A 109 27.15 1.94 -10.81
CA ASN A 109 27.96 3.03 -11.32
C ASN A 109 29.09 2.43 -12.18
N LEU A 110 29.10 2.74 -13.48
CA LEU A 110 30.04 2.18 -14.44
C LEU A 110 31.44 2.79 -14.37
N CYS A 111 31.59 3.94 -13.71
CA CYS A 111 32.91 4.61 -13.59
C CYS A 111 33.96 3.79 -12.84
N TYR A 112 33.52 2.85 -12.00
CA TYR A 112 34.45 1.96 -11.27
C TYR A 112 34.81 0.69 -12.05
N GLY A 113 34.35 0.59 -13.29
CA GLY A 113 34.60 -0.53 -14.20
C GLY A 113 35.16 -0.07 -15.55
N ASN A 114 35.32 -1.02 -16.45
CA ASN A 114 35.81 -0.76 -17.82
C ASN A 114 34.67 -0.64 -18.85
N PHE A 115 33.48 -0.23 -18.42
CA PHE A 115 32.30 -0.10 -19.28
C PHE A 115 31.67 1.31 -19.21
N ASN A 116 32.35 2.27 -18.56
CA ASN A 116 31.93 3.68 -18.54
C ASN A 116 32.08 4.27 -19.93
N ASP A 117 31.04 4.97 -20.40
CA ASP A 117 31.02 5.64 -21.71
C ASP A 117 31.38 4.72 -22.89
N VAL A 118 30.90 3.47 -22.83
CA VAL A 118 31.19 2.44 -23.83
C VAL A 118 29.91 1.88 -24.47
N ALA A 119 28.80 1.93 -23.78
CA ALA A 119 27.57 1.30 -24.23
C ALA A 119 26.95 2.01 -25.45
N SER A 120 26.64 1.24 -26.51
CA SER A 120 26.02 1.73 -27.75
C SER A 120 24.64 1.11 -28.03
N SER A 121 24.27 0.02 -27.34
CA SER A 121 22.98 -0.66 -27.49
C SER A 121 22.63 -1.44 -26.21
N HIS A 122 21.34 -1.76 -26.03
CA HIS A 122 20.90 -2.59 -24.92
C HIS A 122 19.75 -3.52 -25.28
N LYS A 123 19.58 -4.57 -24.47
CA LYS A 123 18.38 -5.40 -24.38
C LYS A 123 17.91 -5.44 -22.95
N VAL A 124 16.62 -5.22 -22.73
CA VAL A 124 15.99 -5.37 -21.42
C VAL A 124 15.28 -6.70 -21.36
N GLN A 125 15.74 -7.59 -20.50
CA GLN A 125 15.13 -8.91 -20.31
C GLN A 125 13.95 -8.83 -19.34
N ARG A 126 14.05 -7.98 -18.31
CA ARG A 126 13.01 -7.81 -17.28
C ARG A 126 13.09 -6.43 -16.66
N GLY A 127 11.93 -5.92 -16.24
CA GLY A 127 11.82 -4.61 -15.60
C GLY A 127 11.89 -3.45 -16.57
N ALA A 128 12.13 -2.28 -16.03
CA ALA A 128 12.48 -1.08 -16.75
C ALA A 128 13.66 -0.40 -16.07
N TRP A 129 14.48 0.29 -16.81
CA TRP A 129 15.75 0.84 -16.36
C TRP A 129 15.90 2.30 -16.76
N VAL A 130 16.65 3.05 -15.96
CA VAL A 130 17.10 4.39 -16.32
C VAL A 130 18.61 4.34 -16.47
N LEU A 131 19.09 4.76 -17.64
CA LEU A 131 20.49 4.97 -17.97
C LEU A 131 20.77 6.46 -17.84
N TYR A 132 21.85 6.84 -17.18
CA TYR A 132 22.24 8.23 -16.94
C TYR A 132 23.58 8.54 -17.61
N GLU A 133 23.66 9.74 -18.18
CA GLU A 133 24.89 10.24 -18.79
C GLU A 133 26.03 10.38 -17.79
N HIS A 134 25.73 10.76 -16.56
CA HIS A 134 26.72 10.97 -15.52
C HIS A 134 26.46 10.11 -14.29
N ILE A 135 27.47 10.02 -13.44
CA ILE A 135 27.38 9.36 -12.11
C ILE A 135 26.33 10.03 -11.22
N ASN A 136 25.93 9.32 -10.17
CA ASN A 136 24.98 9.84 -9.17
C ASN A 136 23.61 10.24 -9.75
N ARG A 137 23.16 9.52 -10.80
CA ARG A 137 21.87 9.72 -11.45
C ARG A 137 21.70 11.13 -12.03
N SER A 138 22.76 11.69 -12.60
CA SER A 138 22.74 13.04 -13.17
C SER A 138 22.99 13.04 -14.69
N GLY A 139 22.78 14.21 -15.32
CA GLY A 139 22.85 14.36 -16.75
C GLY A 139 21.59 13.89 -17.48
N ALA A 140 21.70 13.69 -18.78
CA ALA A 140 20.62 13.19 -19.59
C ALA A 140 20.22 11.77 -19.19
N GLN A 141 18.94 11.44 -19.39
CA GLN A 141 18.35 10.16 -19.03
C GLN A 141 17.86 9.43 -20.29
N LEU A 142 18.02 8.12 -20.31
CA LEU A 142 17.44 7.22 -21.29
C LEU A 142 16.69 6.10 -20.57
N VAL A 143 15.39 5.97 -20.80
CA VAL A 143 14.57 4.91 -20.21
C VAL A 143 14.58 3.68 -21.10
N ALA A 144 15.10 2.59 -20.58
CA ALA A 144 15.18 1.29 -21.24
C ALA A 144 14.05 0.38 -20.74
N ARG A 145 13.27 -0.20 -21.66
CA ARG A 145 12.06 -1.00 -21.35
C ARG A 145 12.07 -2.32 -22.12
N VAL A 146 11.47 -3.36 -21.54
CA VAL A 146 11.36 -4.70 -22.17
C VAL A 146 10.74 -4.63 -23.56
N SER A 147 9.77 -3.77 -23.77
CA SER A 147 9.09 -3.61 -25.06
C SER A 147 9.87 -2.82 -26.11
N ARG A 148 11.05 -2.30 -25.75
CA ARG A 148 11.82 -1.36 -26.58
C ARG A 148 13.31 -1.65 -26.52
N ASP A 149 13.73 -2.79 -27.09
CA ASP A 149 15.13 -3.05 -27.33
C ASP A 149 15.71 -1.94 -28.21
N MET A 150 16.88 -1.42 -27.84
CA MET A 150 17.48 -0.30 -28.52
C MET A 150 18.79 -0.75 -29.18
N PRO A 151 18.78 -1.00 -30.51
CA PRO A 151 19.97 -1.46 -31.24
C PRO A 151 21.02 -0.36 -31.41
N GLU A 152 20.66 0.89 -31.24
CA GLU A 152 21.54 2.04 -31.37
C GLU A 152 21.06 3.21 -30.53
N TYR A 153 21.95 3.82 -29.73
CA TYR A 153 21.61 4.93 -28.83
C TYR A 153 21.56 6.29 -29.52
N GLY A 154 22.03 6.40 -30.77
CA GLY A 154 22.07 7.69 -31.44
C GLY A 154 22.90 8.72 -30.67
N TRP A 155 22.25 9.81 -30.28
CA TRP A 155 22.90 10.89 -29.52
C TRP A 155 23.38 10.50 -28.12
N PHE A 156 22.85 9.40 -27.55
CA PHE A 156 23.22 8.89 -26.22
C PHE A 156 24.35 7.85 -26.27
N ASN A 157 24.94 7.62 -27.50
CA ASN A 157 26.01 6.65 -27.70
C ASN A 157 27.24 7.02 -26.86
N ASP A 158 27.85 5.99 -26.23
CA ASP A 158 29.06 6.14 -25.42
C ASP A 158 28.95 7.19 -24.31
N ARG A 159 27.78 7.28 -23.67
CA ARG A 159 27.53 8.26 -22.59
C ARG A 159 27.01 7.65 -21.30
N VAL A 160 26.83 6.35 -21.23
CA VAL A 160 26.26 5.71 -20.03
C VAL A 160 27.33 5.58 -18.95
N SER A 161 27.16 6.36 -17.86
CA SER A 161 28.03 6.29 -16.67
C SER A 161 27.34 5.67 -15.45
N HIS A 162 26.02 5.61 -15.44
CA HIS A 162 25.26 5.06 -14.32
C HIS A 162 23.94 4.46 -14.82
N LEU A 163 23.51 3.36 -14.22
CA LEU A 163 22.19 2.79 -14.51
C LEU A 163 21.53 2.26 -13.24
N ARG A 164 20.22 2.32 -13.24
CA ARG A 164 19.42 1.71 -12.16
C ARG A 164 18.10 1.13 -12.68
N PRO A 165 17.59 0.07 -12.04
CA PRO A 165 16.22 -0.36 -12.31
C PRO A 165 15.22 0.63 -11.71
N LEU A 166 14.06 0.74 -12.36
CA LEU A 166 12.89 1.38 -11.75
C LEU A 166 12.33 0.49 -10.63
N LYS A 167 11.82 1.14 -9.60
CA LYS A 167 11.21 0.47 -8.46
C LYS A 167 9.70 0.42 -8.65
N PRO A 168 9.05 -0.71 -8.33
CA PRO A 168 7.60 -0.76 -8.31
C PRO A 168 7.07 0.21 -7.25
N GLY A 169 5.90 0.76 -7.49
CA GLY A 169 5.19 1.54 -6.50
C GLY A 169 4.81 0.69 -5.29
N LYS A 170 4.41 1.34 -4.21
CA LYS A 170 3.92 0.66 -3.02
C LYS A 170 2.69 -0.17 -3.37
N PRO A 171 2.58 -1.38 -2.84
CA PRO A 171 1.40 -2.20 -3.09
C PRO A 171 0.15 -1.52 -2.53
N ILE A 172 -0.91 -1.51 -3.32
CA ILE A 172 -2.24 -1.10 -2.87
C ILE A 172 -2.90 -2.33 -2.29
N ILE A 173 -3.22 -2.29 -1.00
CA ILE A 173 -3.84 -3.40 -0.29
C ILE A 173 -5.27 -3.01 0.02
N THR A 174 -6.22 -3.82 -0.45
CA THR A 174 -7.62 -3.75 -0.08
C THR A 174 -8.02 -5.01 0.67
N ALA A 175 -8.78 -4.87 1.74
CA ALA A 175 -9.25 -5.98 2.54
C ALA A 175 -10.77 -6.02 2.56
N GLU A 176 -11.33 -7.21 2.40
CA GLU A 176 -12.76 -7.48 2.42
C GLU A 176 -13.04 -8.56 3.47
N ILE A 177 -13.88 -8.27 4.45
CA ILE A 177 -14.28 -9.23 5.48
C ILE A 177 -15.42 -10.07 4.96
N GLN A 178 -15.26 -11.40 5.01
CA GLN A 178 -16.23 -12.35 4.50
C GLN A 178 -17.25 -12.76 5.58
N TRP A 179 -18.13 -11.85 5.96
CA TRP A 179 -19.10 -12.04 7.03
C TRP A 179 -20.04 -13.25 6.84
N ASN A 180 -20.24 -13.71 5.60
CA ASN A 180 -20.99 -14.91 5.30
C ASN A 180 -20.32 -16.21 5.76
N GLN A 181 -19.04 -16.16 6.11
CA GLN A 181 -18.25 -17.28 6.63
C GLN A 181 -17.87 -17.07 8.10
N LYS A 182 -18.63 -16.24 8.81
CA LYS A 182 -18.39 -15.97 10.24
C LYS A 182 -18.56 -17.23 11.07
N GLU A 183 -17.58 -17.50 11.91
CA GLU A 183 -17.66 -18.47 13.01
C GLU A 183 -17.81 -17.72 14.33
N GLU A 184 -18.75 -18.12 15.17
CA GLU A 184 -19.05 -17.45 16.42
C GLU A 184 -19.13 -18.48 17.55
N HIS A 185 -18.33 -18.26 18.60
CA HIS A 185 -18.37 -19.03 19.82
C HIS A 185 -18.84 -18.12 20.95
N VAL A 186 -19.96 -18.50 21.58
CA VAL A 186 -20.54 -17.74 22.68
C VAL A 186 -20.47 -18.59 23.96
N ASN A 187 -19.73 -18.10 24.96
CA ASN A 187 -19.67 -18.67 26.29
C ASN A 187 -20.46 -17.78 27.26
N THR A 188 -21.30 -18.40 28.11
CA THR A 188 -21.97 -17.68 29.16
C THR A 188 -21.15 -17.82 30.43
N VAL A 189 -20.67 -16.69 30.95
CA VAL A 189 -19.87 -16.64 32.20
C VAL A 189 -20.76 -16.07 33.30
N VAL A 190 -20.80 -16.76 34.43
CA VAL A 190 -21.47 -16.27 35.63
C VAL A 190 -20.50 -15.31 36.32
N ILE A 191 -20.83 -14.02 36.36
CA ILE A 191 -19.98 -12.98 36.95
C ILE A 191 -20.17 -12.95 38.46
N ASP A 192 -21.41 -13.20 38.92
CA ASP A 192 -21.74 -13.22 40.32
C ASP A 192 -22.94 -14.13 40.61
N SER A 193 -23.00 -14.71 41.76
CA SER A 193 -24.14 -15.52 42.23
C SER A 193 -24.55 -15.06 43.63
N LEU A 194 -25.79 -14.68 43.77
CA LEU A 194 -26.41 -14.35 45.05
C LEU A 194 -27.15 -15.59 45.57
N CYS A 195 -26.72 -16.09 46.73
CA CYS A 195 -27.40 -17.14 47.44
C CYS A 195 -27.99 -16.62 48.73
N GLY A 196 -29.28 -16.67 48.83
CA GLY A 196 -30.00 -16.41 50.11
C GLY A 196 -30.56 -17.73 50.65
N LEU A 197 -30.37 -17.96 51.93
CA LEU A 197 -31.00 -19.07 52.66
C LEU A 197 -32.24 -18.53 53.37
N ASN A 198 -33.42 -19.08 53.05
CA ASN A 198 -34.65 -18.82 53.76
C ASN A 198 -34.85 -19.84 54.84
N HIS A 199 -34.78 -19.45 56.11
CA HIS A 199 -34.98 -20.30 57.28
C HIS A 199 -36.40 -20.19 57.81
N GLY A 200 -37.34 -19.50 57.15
CA GLY A 200 -38.72 -19.34 57.57
C GLY A 200 -39.72 -20.20 56.78
N ASP A 201 -40.85 -20.44 57.32
CA ASP A 201 -41.94 -21.25 56.72
C ASP A 201 -42.74 -20.47 55.64
N HIS A 202 -42.35 -19.23 55.30
CA HIS A 202 -43.03 -18.41 54.31
C HIS A 202 -42.06 -18.05 53.17
N GLU A 203 -42.62 -17.94 51.96
CA GLU A 203 -41.90 -17.53 50.76
C GLU A 203 -41.42 -16.09 50.93
N GLN A 204 -40.11 -15.85 50.86
CA GLN A 204 -39.49 -14.53 50.89
C GLN A 204 -38.94 -14.18 49.52
N SER A 205 -39.36 -13.04 48.98
CA SER A 205 -38.80 -12.49 47.77
C SER A 205 -37.51 -11.74 48.09
N PHE A 206 -36.42 -12.11 47.41
CA PHE A 206 -35.14 -11.42 47.51
C PHE A 206 -35.02 -10.46 46.31
N SER A 207 -35.03 -9.16 46.56
CA SER A 207 -34.68 -8.18 45.54
C SER A 207 -33.48 -7.39 45.99
N THR A 208 -32.40 -7.50 45.30
CA THR A 208 -31.27 -6.58 45.46
C THR A 208 -31.12 -5.78 44.18
N GLU A 209 -31.35 -4.49 44.29
CA GLU A 209 -30.89 -3.54 43.27
C GLU A 209 -29.38 -3.38 43.44
N MET A 210 -28.61 -4.03 42.60
CA MET A 210 -27.16 -3.79 42.52
C MET A 210 -26.88 -2.92 41.31
N ASN A 211 -26.62 -1.64 41.53
CA ASN A 211 -26.05 -0.75 40.53
C ASN A 211 -24.53 -0.93 40.49
N LYS A 212 -24.07 -2.05 39.97
CA LYS A 212 -22.65 -2.27 39.68
C LYS A 212 -22.42 -2.09 38.21
N GLU A 213 -21.39 -1.34 37.84
CA GLU A 213 -20.83 -1.28 36.52
C GLU A 213 -19.65 -2.22 36.42
N TYR A 214 -19.50 -2.90 35.30
CA TYR A 214 -18.33 -3.69 35.01
C TYR A 214 -17.71 -3.28 33.66
N GLU A 215 -16.43 -3.43 33.57
CA GLU A 215 -15.70 -3.14 32.34
C GLU A 215 -15.61 -4.41 31.49
N ALA A 216 -16.10 -4.33 30.26
CA ALA A 216 -15.92 -5.36 29.26
C ALA A 216 -14.83 -4.92 28.28
N SER A 217 -13.83 -5.76 28.08
CA SER A 217 -12.81 -5.52 27.06
C SER A 217 -13.20 -6.19 25.74
N VAL A 218 -13.08 -5.47 24.65
CA VAL A 218 -13.23 -6.00 23.29
C VAL A 218 -11.91 -5.84 22.56
N THR A 219 -11.36 -6.95 22.08
CA THR A 219 -10.10 -6.96 21.35
C THR A 219 -10.34 -7.39 19.91
N ASP A 220 -9.99 -6.53 18.97
CA ASP A 220 -10.00 -6.80 17.53
C ASP A 220 -8.58 -7.10 17.07
N SER A 221 -8.38 -8.17 16.34
CA SER A 221 -7.09 -8.55 15.79
C SER A 221 -7.19 -9.08 14.37
N PHE A 222 -6.12 -8.88 13.58
CA PHE A 222 -5.98 -9.43 12.24
C PHE A 222 -4.75 -10.34 12.20
N SER A 223 -4.90 -11.54 11.68
CA SER A 223 -3.80 -12.47 11.45
C SER A 223 -3.71 -12.82 9.97
N PHE A 224 -2.49 -12.79 9.45
CA PHE A 224 -2.19 -13.18 8.08
C PHE A 224 -1.11 -14.25 8.09
N SER A 225 -1.09 -15.11 7.06
CA SER A 225 -0.07 -16.16 6.98
C SER A 225 1.34 -15.55 6.86
N ASN A 226 2.34 -16.20 7.45
CA ASN A 226 3.75 -15.74 7.35
C ASN A 226 4.30 -15.73 5.93
N SER A 227 3.62 -16.37 4.98
CA SER A 227 3.94 -16.32 3.54
C SER A 227 3.48 -15.03 2.86
N THR A 228 2.64 -14.25 3.54
CA THR A 228 2.19 -12.96 3.03
C THR A 228 3.37 -12.00 3.08
N GLN A 229 4.09 -11.85 1.95
CA GLN A 229 5.12 -10.83 1.78
C GLN A 229 4.51 -9.44 1.62
N ILE A 230 3.60 -9.10 2.53
CA ILE A 230 3.15 -7.72 2.65
C ILE A 230 4.35 -6.97 3.23
N SER A 231 4.84 -5.99 2.49
CA SER A 231 5.81 -5.04 3.02
C SER A 231 5.13 -4.28 4.15
N TRP A 232 5.27 -4.78 5.38
CA TRP A 232 4.64 -4.25 6.58
C TRP A 232 5.10 -2.83 6.96
N GLY A 233 5.70 -2.10 6.04
CA GLY A 233 5.95 -0.67 6.19
C GLY A 233 4.75 0.22 5.87
N THR A 234 3.62 -0.36 5.44
CA THR A 234 2.40 0.36 5.08
C THR A 234 1.24 -0.12 5.92
N SER A 235 0.55 0.82 6.58
CA SER A 235 -0.78 0.60 7.14
C SER A 235 -1.80 0.51 6.00
N PHE A 236 -2.84 -0.31 6.14
CA PHE A 236 -3.94 -0.35 5.18
C PHE A 236 -5.28 -0.33 5.89
N GLY A 237 -6.26 0.33 5.27
CA GLY A 237 -7.63 0.39 5.77
C GLY A 237 -8.40 -0.87 5.41
N VAL A 238 -9.16 -1.40 6.38
CA VAL A 238 -10.15 -2.46 6.16
C VAL A 238 -11.53 -1.84 6.29
N ASP A 239 -12.33 -1.93 5.24
CA ASP A 239 -13.75 -1.59 5.33
C ASP A 239 -14.48 -2.77 5.99
N MET A 240 -14.97 -2.53 7.19
CA MET A 240 -15.70 -3.54 7.98
C MET A 240 -17.11 -3.80 7.43
N GLY A 241 -17.56 -3.02 6.45
CA GLY A 241 -18.93 -3.08 5.95
C GLY A 241 -19.97 -2.70 7.02
N VAL A 242 -21.21 -2.51 6.60
CA VAL A 242 -22.34 -2.34 7.53
C VAL A 242 -22.76 -3.72 8.02
N VAL A 243 -22.23 -4.14 9.17
CA VAL A 243 -22.82 -5.27 9.89
C VAL A 243 -24.17 -4.79 10.37
N LYS A 244 -25.23 -5.32 9.77
CA LYS A 244 -26.61 -5.00 10.18
C LYS A 244 -26.72 -5.15 11.70
N ALA A 245 -27.39 -4.19 12.32
CA ALA A 245 -27.50 -3.92 13.75
C ALA A 245 -28.08 -5.06 14.65
N GLU A 246 -28.19 -6.27 14.18
CA GLU A 246 -28.67 -7.42 14.95
C GLU A 246 -27.61 -8.05 15.86
N GLN A 247 -26.36 -7.61 15.73
CA GLN A 247 -25.28 -8.06 16.62
C GLN A 247 -24.67 -6.82 17.28
N ASN A 248 -24.71 -6.78 18.59
CA ASN A 248 -24.15 -5.72 19.45
C ASN A 248 -22.61 -5.62 19.35
N PHE A 249 -22.07 -5.54 18.13
CA PHE A 249 -20.66 -5.26 17.90
C PHE A 249 -20.49 -3.77 17.63
N PRO A 250 -19.82 -3.03 18.49
CA PRO A 250 -19.45 -1.65 18.22
C PRO A 250 -18.23 -1.64 17.29
N LEU A 251 -18.43 -1.91 16.00
CA LEU A 251 -17.41 -1.82 14.99
C LEU A 251 -17.38 -0.41 14.41
N SER A 252 -16.21 0.21 14.38
CA SER A 252 -15.98 1.37 13.52
C SER A 252 -16.03 0.92 12.06
N ASN A 253 -16.63 1.70 11.18
CA ASN A 253 -16.79 1.35 9.76
C ASN A 253 -15.47 1.16 9.02
N THR A 254 -14.35 1.58 9.58
CA THR A 254 -13.01 1.43 9.02
C THR A 254 -12.02 1.10 10.12
N PHE A 255 -11.11 0.18 9.83
CA PHE A 255 -10.04 -0.23 10.72
C PHE A 255 -8.71 -0.15 9.97
N THR A 256 -7.70 0.45 10.59
CA THR A 256 -6.35 0.49 10.02
C THR A 256 -5.53 -0.64 10.58
N VAL A 257 -5.03 -1.51 9.69
CA VAL A 257 -4.18 -2.64 10.05
C VAL A 257 -2.72 -2.27 9.87
N GLU A 258 -1.97 -2.44 10.96
CA GLU A 258 -0.51 -2.33 10.97
C GLU A 258 0.08 -3.66 11.44
N LYS A 259 1.35 -3.87 11.21
CA LYS A 259 2.03 -5.11 11.62
C LYS A 259 1.89 -5.34 13.13
N GLY A 260 1.22 -6.45 13.49
CA GLY A 260 1.01 -6.84 14.89
C GLY A 260 -0.02 -5.98 15.63
N SER A 261 -0.86 -5.24 14.91
CA SER A 261 -1.90 -4.43 15.54
C SER A 261 -3.02 -5.30 16.10
N SER A 262 -3.27 -5.15 17.38
CA SER A 262 -4.52 -5.51 18.04
C SER A 262 -5.07 -4.25 18.69
N ASN A 263 -6.34 -3.95 18.46
CA ASN A 263 -7.01 -2.85 19.13
C ASN A 263 -7.88 -3.38 20.25
N THR A 264 -7.56 -2.98 21.47
CA THR A 264 -8.37 -3.29 22.63
C THR A 264 -9.09 -2.03 23.06
N ARG A 265 -10.41 -2.09 23.18
CA ARG A 265 -11.26 -1.05 23.73
C ARG A 265 -11.99 -1.56 24.95
N THR A 266 -12.15 -0.72 25.94
CA THR A 266 -12.90 -1.01 27.17
C THR A 266 -14.25 -0.33 27.10
N GLU A 267 -15.31 -1.08 27.33
CA GLU A 267 -16.68 -0.58 27.40
C GLU A 267 -17.23 -0.78 28.81
N ARG A 268 -17.82 0.26 29.37
CA ARG A 268 -18.57 0.15 30.64
C ARG A 268 -19.96 -0.35 30.33
N LYS A 269 -20.35 -1.43 31.01
CA LYS A 269 -21.69 -2.03 30.87
C LYS A 269 -22.37 -2.12 32.21
N THR A 270 -23.69 -1.94 32.21
CA THR A 270 -24.50 -2.14 33.40
C THR A 270 -24.44 -3.59 33.85
N TYR A 271 -24.32 -3.82 35.13
CA TYR A 271 -24.16 -5.14 35.71
C TYR A 271 -25.28 -6.11 35.31
N GLN A 272 -24.87 -7.29 34.85
CA GLN A 272 -25.73 -8.44 34.66
C GLN A 272 -25.06 -9.66 35.30
N PRO A 273 -25.80 -10.47 36.10
CA PRO A 273 -25.20 -11.63 36.78
C PRO A 273 -24.65 -12.71 35.86
N LYS A 274 -25.06 -12.68 34.58
CA LYS A 274 -24.52 -13.53 33.52
C LYS A 274 -24.11 -12.64 32.39
N SER A 275 -22.87 -12.78 31.95
CA SER A 275 -22.33 -12.10 30.77
C SER A 275 -22.00 -13.10 29.68
N LYS A 276 -22.07 -12.67 28.44
CA LYS A 276 -21.65 -13.46 27.29
C LYS A 276 -20.27 -13.04 26.87
N GLU A 277 -19.33 -13.98 26.86
CA GLU A 277 -18.06 -13.84 26.16
C GLU A 277 -18.26 -14.32 24.74
N VAL A 278 -17.85 -13.51 23.79
CA VAL A 278 -18.03 -13.80 22.37
C VAL A 278 -16.67 -13.82 21.73
N ASP A 279 -16.39 -14.87 20.99
CA ASP A 279 -15.22 -15.02 20.13
C ASP A 279 -15.71 -15.21 18.69
N VAL A 280 -15.45 -14.22 17.86
CA VAL A 280 -15.86 -14.23 16.46
C VAL A 280 -14.64 -14.30 15.59
N MET A 281 -14.64 -15.24 14.66
CA MET A 281 -13.61 -15.40 13.63
C MET A 281 -14.24 -15.26 12.26
N VAL A 282 -13.63 -14.43 11.41
CA VAL A 282 -14.13 -14.19 10.05
C VAL A 282 -12.95 -14.18 9.07
N PRO A 283 -13.02 -14.93 7.97
CA PRO A 283 -12.01 -14.84 6.93
C PRO A 283 -11.96 -13.43 6.32
N VAL A 284 -10.73 -12.97 6.04
CA VAL A 284 -10.48 -11.71 5.35
C VAL A 284 -9.77 -11.99 4.05
N LYS A 285 -10.33 -11.52 2.95
CA LYS A 285 -9.72 -11.58 1.63
C LYS A 285 -8.91 -10.31 1.41
N LEU A 286 -7.60 -10.47 1.23
CA LEU A 286 -6.70 -9.40 0.84
C LEU A 286 -6.49 -9.40 -0.67
N THR A 287 -6.67 -8.26 -1.29
CA THR A 287 -6.26 -8.03 -2.68
C THR A 287 -5.08 -7.07 -2.66
N ILE A 288 -3.92 -7.59 -3.07
CA ILE A 288 -2.67 -6.84 -3.13
C ILE A 288 -2.40 -6.54 -4.60
N VAL A 289 -2.39 -5.26 -4.96
CA VAL A 289 -2.12 -4.80 -6.33
C VAL A 289 -0.77 -4.10 -6.35
N THR A 290 0.17 -4.65 -7.10
CA THR A 290 1.48 -4.05 -7.36
C THR A 290 1.64 -3.93 -8.88
N GLY A 291 1.60 -2.71 -9.38
CA GLY A 291 1.61 -2.46 -10.82
C GLY A 291 0.44 -3.08 -11.57
N SER A 292 0.76 -3.91 -12.54
CA SER A 292 -0.22 -4.68 -13.30
C SER A 292 -0.57 -6.02 -12.66
N GLN A 293 0.14 -6.43 -11.62
CA GLN A 293 -0.08 -7.70 -10.94
C GLN A 293 -1.06 -7.56 -9.80
N SER A 294 -1.96 -8.52 -9.68
CA SER A 294 -2.89 -8.66 -8.57
C SER A 294 -2.73 -10.03 -7.93
N LYS A 295 -2.52 -10.04 -6.62
CA LYS A 295 -2.44 -11.25 -5.81
C LYS A 295 -3.56 -11.23 -4.79
N VAL A 296 -4.21 -12.36 -4.59
CA VAL A 296 -5.21 -12.55 -3.54
C VAL A 296 -4.62 -13.42 -2.45
N GLU A 297 -4.74 -12.98 -1.22
CA GLU A 297 -4.36 -13.73 -0.03
C GLU A 297 -5.50 -13.72 0.98
N TYR A 298 -5.50 -14.68 1.89
CA TYR A 298 -6.52 -14.80 2.93
C TYR A 298 -5.87 -14.66 4.30
N GLY A 299 -6.52 -13.90 5.16
CA GLY A 299 -6.21 -13.76 6.56
C GLY A 299 -7.44 -14.03 7.41
N GLN A 300 -7.36 -13.75 8.69
CA GLN A 300 -8.45 -13.91 9.63
C GLN A 300 -8.60 -12.67 10.49
N TYR A 301 -9.82 -12.15 10.57
CA TYR A 301 -10.24 -11.19 11.56
C TYR A 301 -10.79 -11.94 12.76
N ARG A 302 -10.40 -11.56 13.96
CA ARG A 302 -10.92 -12.10 15.22
C ARG A 302 -11.32 -10.96 16.13
N CYS A 303 -12.53 -11.04 16.65
CA CYS A 303 -13.04 -10.15 17.68
C CYS A 303 -13.36 -10.97 18.92
N GLN A 304 -12.69 -10.65 20.03
CA GLN A 304 -12.92 -11.29 21.32
C GLN A 304 -13.48 -10.27 22.31
N SER A 305 -14.58 -10.60 22.97
CA SER A 305 -15.04 -9.88 24.13
C SER A 305 -14.73 -10.65 25.39
N GLY A 306 -14.02 -10.01 26.31
CA GLY A 306 -13.74 -10.56 27.63
C GLY A 306 -14.28 -9.64 28.73
N ASN A 307 -14.56 -10.18 29.90
CA ASN A 307 -15.01 -9.41 31.04
C ASN A 307 -13.87 -9.32 32.06
N SER A 308 -13.46 -8.09 32.41
CA SER A 308 -12.61 -7.87 33.59
C SER A 308 -13.46 -7.39 34.75
N ILE A 309 -13.42 -8.10 35.87
CA ILE A 309 -14.06 -7.64 37.12
C ILE A 309 -13.06 -6.69 37.76
N THR A 310 -13.36 -5.42 37.81
CA THR A 310 -12.70 -4.50 38.73
C THR A 310 -13.28 -4.77 40.12
N THR A 311 -12.48 -5.34 41.00
CA THR A 311 -12.83 -5.44 42.44
C THR A 311 -12.81 -4.05 43.05
N GLU A 312 -13.93 -3.38 43.07
CA GLU A 312 -14.09 -2.21 43.94
C GLU A 312 -14.20 -2.66 45.39
N HIS A 313 -13.36 -2.08 46.25
CA HIS A 313 -13.39 -2.30 47.66
C HIS A 313 -14.77 -1.92 48.23
N TRP A 314 -15.42 -2.87 48.88
CA TRP A 314 -16.56 -2.63 49.73
C TRP A 314 -16.15 -1.72 50.88
N VAL A 315 -16.78 -0.57 51.02
CA VAL A 315 -16.78 0.23 52.26
C VAL A 315 -18.09 -0.08 52.96
N PRO A 316 -18.07 -0.77 54.10
CA PRO A 316 -19.30 -0.94 54.91
C PRO A 316 -19.69 0.40 55.48
N SER A 317 -20.95 0.79 55.29
CA SER A 317 -21.60 1.91 56.02
C SER A 317 -21.94 1.51 57.42
#